data_b87bb7c17eb1e1da00105265b31d1cb1
#
_entry.id   b87bb7c17eb1e1da00105265b31d1cb1
#
_cell.length_a   1.000
_cell.length_b   1.000
_cell.length_c   1.000
_cell.angle_alpha   90.00
_cell.angle_beta   90.00
_cell.angle_gamma   90.00
#
_symmetry.space_group_name_H-M   'P 1'
#
loop_
_entity.id
_entity.type
_entity.pdbx_description
1 polymer ?
#
loop_
_entity_poly.entity_id
_entity_poly.type
_entity_poly.pdbx_seq_one_letter_code
_entity_poly.pdbx_strand_id
1 'polypeptide(L)'
;MRYKIKDIGDEGLDIHVAVTEAWLKAECPDVDARPAEGGIVLDGRIEQAGDEYLLRGALRGGLLTQCVRCLEPATLALDVPVMLTFVEGEEPKGEEEDEDDAEDVITFQDGVIDVGAEIRDELLLALPMGPLCREDCAGICPTCGANRNLTPCDCAQHPAGGGKFAALSKVKL
;
A
#
# COMPACT_ATOMS: atom_id res chain seq x y z
N MET A 1 -0.38 -6.45 15.59
CA MET A 1 -1.36 -7.50 15.27
C MET A 1 -0.69 -8.85 15.53
N ARG A 2 -0.79 -9.35 16.81
CA ARG A 2 0.10 -10.40 17.34
C ARG A 2 -0.66 -11.67 17.66
N TYR A 3 -0.12 -12.81 17.21
CA TYR A 3 -0.68 -14.15 17.44
C TYR A 3 0.37 -15.02 18.13
N LYS A 4 -0.05 -15.77 19.16
CA LYS A 4 0.85 -16.71 19.83
C LYS A 4 0.77 -18.06 19.13
N ILE A 5 1.92 -18.67 18.86
CA ILE A 5 1.98 -19.98 18.20
C ILE A 5 1.19 -21.06 18.96
N LYS A 6 1.13 -20.99 20.29
CA LYS A 6 0.35 -21.90 21.11
C LYS A 6 -1.17 -21.83 20.89
N ASP A 7 -1.65 -20.73 20.28
CA ASP A 7 -3.07 -20.55 19.96
C ASP A 7 -3.40 -21.07 18.55
N ILE A 8 -2.35 -21.45 17.78
CA ILE A 8 -2.46 -22.08 16.46
C ILE A 8 -2.51 -23.60 16.71
N GLY A 9 -3.70 -24.17 16.66
CA GLY A 9 -3.89 -25.61 16.81
C GLY A 9 -3.56 -26.41 15.54
N ASP A 10 -3.66 -27.73 15.61
CA ASP A 10 -3.45 -28.63 14.47
C ASP A 10 -4.37 -28.31 13.28
N GLU A 11 -5.53 -27.70 13.54
CA GLU A 11 -6.48 -27.26 12.52
C GLU A 11 -6.16 -25.86 11.95
N GLY A 12 -5.12 -25.20 12.47
CA GLY A 12 -4.78 -23.82 12.13
C GLY A 12 -5.64 -22.79 12.89
N LEU A 13 -5.36 -21.51 12.64
CA LEU A 13 -6.04 -20.37 13.24
C LEU A 13 -6.60 -19.45 12.16
N ASP A 14 -7.92 -19.30 12.11
CA ASP A 14 -8.52 -18.28 11.25
C ASP A 14 -8.34 -16.90 11.86
N ILE A 15 -7.89 -15.96 11.04
CA ILE A 15 -7.68 -14.57 11.45
C ILE A 15 -8.57 -13.64 10.65
N HIS A 16 -9.09 -12.63 11.35
CA HIS A 16 -9.89 -11.56 10.77
C HIS A 16 -9.40 -10.25 11.36
N VAL A 17 -8.66 -9.47 10.59
CA VAL A 17 -7.97 -8.27 11.05
C VAL A 17 -8.49 -7.05 10.32
N ALA A 18 -9.14 -6.14 11.05
CA ALA A 18 -9.55 -4.86 10.50
C ALA A 18 -8.40 -3.83 10.58
N VAL A 19 -8.04 -3.27 9.44
CA VAL A 19 -7.12 -2.14 9.35
C VAL A 19 -7.88 -0.86 9.67
N THR A 20 -7.65 -0.32 10.86
CA THR A 20 -8.30 0.91 11.31
C THR A 20 -7.55 2.16 10.82
N GLU A 21 -8.25 3.30 10.75
CA GLU A 21 -7.61 4.59 10.43
C GLU A 21 -6.49 4.94 11.43
N ALA A 22 -6.69 4.64 12.71
CA ALA A 22 -5.68 4.88 13.75
C ALA A 22 -4.43 4.04 13.52
N TRP A 23 -4.59 2.77 13.16
CA TRP A 23 -3.48 1.89 12.83
C TRP A 23 -2.76 2.37 11.56
N LEU A 24 -3.50 2.73 10.51
CA LEU A 24 -2.92 3.23 9.26
C LEU A 24 -2.07 4.49 9.49
N LYS A 25 -2.54 5.43 10.32
CA LYS A 25 -1.78 6.63 10.68
C LYS A 25 -0.53 6.34 11.50
N ALA A 26 -0.56 5.30 12.32
CA ALA A 26 0.58 4.93 13.16
C ALA A 26 1.67 4.20 12.35
N GLU A 27 1.26 3.23 11.50
CA GLU A 27 2.19 2.36 10.78
C GLU A 27 2.60 2.93 9.41
N CYS A 28 1.75 3.77 8.80
CA CYS A 28 1.98 4.37 7.47
C CYS A 28 1.86 5.91 7.54
N PRO A 29 2.68 6.62 8.35
CA PRO A 29 2.52 8.05 8.59
C PRO A 29 2.67 8.92 7.33
N ASP A 30 3.41 8.44 6.33
CA ASP A 30 3.66 9.13 5.06
C ASP A 30 2.55 8.91 4.02
N VAL A 31 1.57 8.06 4.33
CA VAL A 31 0.44 7.76 3.44
C VAL A 31 -0.76 8.62 3.82
N ASP A 32 -1.08 9.61 2.98
CA ASP A 32 -2.32 10.39 3.14
C ASP A 32 -3.52 9.62 2.60
N ALA A 33 -3.93 8.61 3.36
CA ALA A 33 -5.06 7.77 3.05
C ALA A 33 -5.78 7.33 4.33
N ARG A 34 -7.04 6.94 4.17
CA ARG A 34 -7.87 6.34 5.21
C ARG A 34 -8.71 5.21 4.64
N PRO A 35 -9.17 4.27 5.45
CA PRO A 35 -10.12 3.26 4.98
C PRO A 35 -11.35 3.93 4.38
N ALA A 36 -11.78 3.43 3.22
CA ALA A 36 -13.04 3.84 2.60
C ALA A 36 -14.24 3.24 3.34
N GLU A 37 -15.44 3.57 2.90
CA GLU A 37 -16.65 2.95 3.43
C GLU A 37 -16.59 1.41 3.21
N GLY A 38 -16.80 0.65 4.28
CA GLY A 38 -16.61 -0.80 4.30
C GLY A 38 -15.28 -1.24 4.92
N GLY A 39 -14.32 -0.31 5.09
CA GLY A 39 -13.04 -0.62 5.75
C GLY A 39 -12.06 -1.40 4.88
N ILE A 40 -11.01 -1.88 5.54
CA ILE A 40 -10.01 -2.80 4.98
C ILE A 40 -9.86 -3.94 5.97
N VAL A 41 -9.90 -5.16 5.47
CA VAL A 41 -9.83 -6.36 6.29
C VAL A 41 -8.85 -7.36 5.68
N LEU A 42 -7.99 -7.93 6.51
CA LEU A 42 -7.29 -9.17 6.20
C LEU A 42 -8.13 -10.33 6.71
N ASP A 43 -8.60 -11.16 5.81
CA ASP A 43 -9.16 -12.47 6.09
C ASP A 43 -8.15 -13.55 5.69
N GLY A 44 -7.78 -14.39 6.62
CA GLY A 44 -6.76 -15.40 6.37
C GLY A 44 -6.75 -16.50 7.41
N ARG A 45 -5.80 -17.42 7.21
CA ARG A 45 -5.59 -18.55 8.09
C ARG A 45 -4.09 -18.76 8.29
N ILE A 46 -3.69 -18.97 9.54
CA ILE A 46 -2.33 -19.39 9.91
C ILE A 46 -2.36 -20.88 10.17
N GLU A 47 -1.49 -21.63 9.50
CA GLU A 47 -1.35 -23.07 9.64
C GLU A 47 0.10 -23.42 9.97
N GLN A 48 0.31 -24.43 10.82
CA GLN A 48 1.63 -24.95 11.10
C GLN A 48 1.99 -26.03 10.06
N ALA A 49 3.16 -25.92 9.46
CA ALA A 49 3.72 -26.86 8.49
C ALA A 49 5.15 -27.25 8.93
N GLY A 50 5.28 -28.27 9.77
CA GLY A 50 6.56 -28.62 10.38
C GLY A 50 7.02 -27.56 11.39
N ASP A 51 8.16 -26.96 11.15
CA ASP A 51 8.74 -25.88 11.98
C ASP A 51 8.35 -24.48 11.47
N GLU A 52 7.54 -24.41 10.42
CA GLU A 52 7.10 -23.16 9.78
C GLU A 52 5.62 -22.89 10.09
N TYR A 53 5.25 -21.59 9.98
CA TYR A 53 3.88 -21.14 10.08
C TYR A 53 3.52 -20.36 8.81
N LEU A 54 2.49 -20.82 8.12
CA LEU A 54 2.06 -20.26 6.84
C LEU A 54 0.78 -19.44 7.03
N LEU A 55 0.84 -18.14 6.78
CA LEU A 55 -0.33 -17.29 6.65
C LEU A 55 -0.76 -17.24 5.20
N ARG A 56 -2.00 -17.66 4.93
CA ARG A 56 -2.65 -17.52 3.62
C ARG A 56 -3.94 -16.77 3.77
N GLY A 57 -4.14 -15.75 2.94
CA GLY A 57 -5.32 -14.93 3.03
C GLY A 57 -5.40 -13.89 1.93
N ALA A 58 -6.20 -12.86 2.17
CA ALA A 58 -6.27 -11.70 1.30
C ALA A 58 -6.63 -10.44 2.09
N LEU A 59 -5.97 -9.35 1.74
CA LEU A 59 -6.26 -8.01 2.23
C LEU A 59 -7.26 -7.36 1.27
N ARG A 60 -8.51 -7.16 1.72
CA ARG A 60 -9.59 -6.64 0.90
C ARG A 60 -10.21 -5.39 1.49
N GLY A 61 -10.70 -4.52 0.59
CA GLY A 61 -11.42 -3.30 1.00
C GLY A 61 -11.13 -2.12 0.09
N GLY A 62 -11.15 -0.93 0.66
CA GLY A 62 -10.86 0.29 -0.08
C GLY A 62 -10.08 1.30 0.74
N LEU A 63 -9.24 2.05 0.06
CA LEU A 63 -8.57 3.24 0.57
C LEU A 63 -9.13 4.49 -0.08
N LEU A 64 -9.43 5.49 0.73
CA LEU A 64 -9.76 6.83 0.28
C LEU A 64 -8.53 7.73 0.43
N THR A 65 -8.08 8.31 -0.67
CA THR A 65 -6.92 9.20 -0.77
C THR A 65 -7.24 10.39 -1.68
N GLN A 66 -6.25 11.19 -2.05
CA GLN A 66 -6.41 12.28 -3.00
C GLN A 66 -5.87 11.92 -4.38
N CYS A 67 -6.61 12.32 -5.41
CA CYS A 67 -6.14 12.22 -6.79
C CYS A 67 -4.95 13.15 -7.02
N VAL A 68 -3.83 12.61 -7.52
CA VAL A 68 -2.60 13.41 -7.77
C VAL A 68 -2.77 14.45 -8.87
N ARG A 69 -3.81 14.34 -9.71
CA ARG A 69 -4.06 15.30 -10.80
C ARG A 69 -5.02 16.42 -10.45
N CYS A 70 -6.09 16.14 -9.71
CA CYS A 70 -7.13 17.13 -9.44
C CYS A 70 -7.39 17.39 -7.96
N LEU A 71 -6.74 16.68 -7.06
CA LEU A 71 -6.84 16.74 -5.60
C LEU A 71 -8.23 16.38 -5.05
N GLU A 72 -9.15 15.94 -5.91
CA GLU A 72 -10.43 15.39 -5.47
C GLU A 72 -10.23 14.01 -4.84
N PRO A 73 -11.17 13.55 -3.99
CA PRO A 73 -11.12 12.22 -3.43
C PRO A 73 -11.00 11.13 -4.50
N ALA A 74 -10.14 10.16 -4.24
CA ALA A 74 -9.94 8.98 -5.06
C ALA A 74 -10.08 7.73 -4.18
N THR A 75 -10.88 6.77 -4.60
CA THR A 75 -11.04 5.50 -3.91
C THR A 75 -10.27 4.43 -4.67
N LEU A 76 -9.37 3.75 -3.97
CA LEU A 76 -8.60 2.63 -4.46
C LEU A 76 -9.20 1.34 -3.91
N ALA A 77 -9.57 0.42 -4.78
CA ALA A 77 -9.97 -0.91 -4.37
C ALA A 77 -8.72 -1.75 -4.07
N LEU A 78 -8.77 -2.49 -2.98
CA LEU A 78 -7.74 -3.43 -2.56
C LEU A 78 -8.27 -4.86 -2.68
N ASP A 79 -7.51 -5.73 -3.33
CA ASP A 79 -7.68 -7.17 -3.33
C ASP A 79 -6.29 -7.79 -3.50
N VAL A 80 -5.56 -7.85 -2.39
CA VAL A 80 -4.16 -8.26 -2.34
C VAL A 80 -4.11 -9.66 -1.73
N PRO A 81 -3.67 -10.67 -2.47
CA PRO A 81 -3.41 -11.98 -1.91
C PRO A 81 -2.21 -11.87 -0.96
N VAL A 82 -2.35 -12.44 0.24
CA VAL A 82 -1.29 -12.48 1.26
C VAL A 82 -0.85 -13.92 1.45
N MET A 83 0.43 -14.18 1.28
CA MET A 83 1.05 -15.48 1.53
C MET A 83 2.42 -15.26 2.17
N LEU A 84 2.52 -15.55 3.46
CA LEU A 84 3.69 -15.29 4.27
C LEU A 84 4.12 -16.56 5.00
N THR A 85 5.43 -16.77 5.08
CA THR A 85 6.04 -17.88 5.82
C THR A 85 6.80 -17.32 7.02
N PHE A 86 6.50 -17.86 8.21
CA PHE A 86 7.13 -17.46 9.47
C PHE A 86 7.91 -18.63 10.06
N VAL A 87 9.12 -18.36 10.55
CA VAL A 87 9.99 -19.34 11.22
C VAL A 87 10.48 -18.78 12.55
N GLU A 88 10.48 -19.61 13.59
CA GLU A 88 11.03 -19.19 14.87
C GLU A 88 12.55 -19.17 14.82
N GLY A 89 13.16 -18.00 15.06
CA GLY A 89 14.60 -17.82 14.95
C GLY A 89 15.05 -16.39 15.14
N GLU A 90 16.36 -16.18 15.13
CA GLU A 90 16.96 -14.84 15.07
C GLU A 90 17.02 -14.39 13.60
N GLU A 91 16.83 -13.10 13.36
CA GLU A 91 17.09 -12.52 12.04
C GLU A 91 18.53 -12.87 11.61
N PRO A 92 18.75 -13.37 10.39
CA PRO A 92 20.08 -13.60 9.89
C PRO A 92 20.86 -12.29 9.94
N LYS A 93 21.90 -12.25 10.76
CA LYS A 93 22.81 -11.09 10.85
C LYS A 93 23.66 -11.10 9.60
N GLY A 94 23.20 -10.32 8.63
CA GLY A 94 23.82 -9.96 7.38
C GLY A 94 25.16 -10.64 7.06
N GLU A 95 25.16 -11.49 6.07
CA GLU A 95 26.21 -11.64 5.07
C GLU A 95 25.50 -12.15 3.82
N GLU A 96 25.85 -11.58 2.68
CA GLU A 96 25.32 -11.81 1.35
C GLU A 96 25.14 -13.31 1.06
N GLU A 97 23.99 -13.87 1.36
CA GLU A 97 23.59 -15.14 0.77
C GLU A 97 22.94 -14.80 -0.58
N ASP A 98 23.33 -15.54 -1.61
CA ASP A 98 22.93 -15.35 -3.00
C ASP A 98 21.41 -15.09 -3.11
N GLU A 99 21.05 -13.92 -3.62
CA GLU A 99 19.67 -13.37 -3.69
C GLU A 99 18.68 -14.22 -4.51
N ASP A 100 19.14 -15.31 -5.13
CA ASP A 100 18.34 -16.08 -6.10
C ASP A 100 17.50 -17.21 -5.47
N ASP A 101 17.70 -17.59 -4.19
CA ASP A 101 17.00 -18.72 -3.55
C ASP A 101 16.46 -18.43 -2.13
N ALA A 102 16.54 -17.19 -1.63
CA ALA A 102 15.94 -16.85 -0.35
C ALA A 102 14.42 -16.76 -0.51
N GLU A 103 13.70 -17.84 -0.14
CA GLU A 103 12.28 -17.74 0.14
C GLU A 103 12.09 -16.60 1.16
N ASP A 104 11.14 -15.69 0.91
CA ASP A 104 10.81 -14.56 1.80
C ASP A 104 10.27 -15.10 3.13
N VAL A 105 11.19 -15.56 3.99
CA VAL A 105 10.87 -16.14 5.29
C VAL A 105 11.03 -15.08 6.36
N ILE A 106 9.95 -14.84 7.09
CA ILE A 106 9.89 -13.87 8.18
C ILE A 106 10.24 -14.56 9.49
N THR A 107 11.23 -14.04 10.19
CA THR A 107 11.61 -14.61 11.48
C THR A 107 10.80 -14.00 12.62
N PHE A 108 10.46 -14.81 13.62
CA PHE A 108 9.80 -14.34 14.84
C PHE A 108 10.45 -14.94 16.07
N GLN A 109 10.25 -14.32 17.23
CA GLN A 109 10.82 -14.74 18.52
C GLN A 109 9.74 -14.85 19.60
N ASP A 110 10.09 -15.49 20.71
CA ASP A 110 9.24 -15.62 21.90
C ASP A 110 7.86 -16.27 21.62
N GLY A 111 7.76 -17.06 20.55
CA GLY A 111 6.53 -17.75 20.18
C GLY A 111 5.39 -16.79 19.80
N VAL A 112 5.70 -15.61 19.25
CA VAL A 112 4.71 -14.60 18.85
C VAL A 112 4.96 -14.13 17.43
N ILE A 113 4.01 -14.41 16.54
CA ILE A 113 3.97 -13.91 15.16
C ILE A 113 3.32 -12.54 15.16
N ASP A 114 3.98 -11.51 14.66
CA ASP A 114 3.40 -10.19 14.45
C ASP A 114 3.16 -9.97 12.94
N VAL A 115 1.92 -10.10 12.52
CA VAL A 115 1.52 -9.88 11.12
C VAL A 115 1.33 -8.40 10.78
N GLY A 116 1.49 -7.49 11.72
CA GLY A 116 1.21 -6.07 11.51
C GLY A 116 2.20 -5.41 10.56
N ALA A 117 3.49 -5.71 10.70
CA ALA A 117 4.54 -5.19 9.82
C ALA A 117 4.32 -5.65 8.37
N GLU A 118 4.02 -6.92 8.20
CA GLU A 118 3.80 -7.52 6.88
C GLU A 118 2.55 -6.96 6.19
N ILE A 119 1.45 -6.79 6.95
CA ILE A 119 0.23 -6.13 6.42
C ILE A 119 0.55 -4.71 5.96
N ARG A 120 1.40 -3.98 6.70
CA ARG A 120 1.85 -2.65 6.31
C ARG A 120 2.59 -2.69 4.98
N ASP A 121 3.54 -3.60 4.84
CA ASP A 121 4.38 -3.70 3.65
C ASP A 121 3.57 -4.14 2.43
N GLU A 122 2.70 -5.13 2.56
CA GLU A 122 1.74 -5.53 1.53
C GLU A 122 0.82 -4.37 1.11
N LEU A 123 0.34 -3.60 2.08
CA LEU A 123 -0.49 -2.43 1.81
C LEU A 123 0.28 -1.36 1.03
N LEU A 124 1.53 -1.06 1.43
CA LEU A 124 2.37 -0.07 0.77
C LEU A 124 2.72 -0.49 -0.66
N LEU A 125 3.00 -1.76 -0.89
CA LEU A 125 3.26 -2.32 -2.22
C LEU A 125 2.03 -2.25 -3.14
N ALA A 126 0.83 -2.41 -2.57
CA ALA A 126 -0.42 -2.33 -3.33
C ALA A 126 -0.83 -0.90 -3.72
N LEU A 127 -0.23 0.12 -3.09
CA LEU A 127 -0.56 1.52 -3.39
C LEU A 127 0.08 1.96 -4.70
N PRO A 128 -0.69 2.52 -5.65
CA PRO A 128 -0.11 3.12 -6.84
C PRO A 128 0.65 4.41 -6.45
N MET A 129 1.79 4.65 -7.08
CA MET A 129 2.57 5.89 -6.89
C MET A 129 1.79 7.17 -7.22
N GLY A 130 0.73 7.07 -8.02
CA GLY A 130 -0.08 8.20 -8.43
C GLY A 130 -1.57 7.86 -8.48
N PRO A 131 -2.27 7.83 -7.34
CA PRO A 131 -3.70 7.52 -7.32
C PRO A 131 -4.51 8.53 -8.12
N LEU A 132 -5.46 8.04 -8.91
CA LEU A 132 -6.35 8.83 -9.74
C LEU A 132 -7.80 8.63 -9.31
N CYS A 133 -8.61 9.70 -9.31
CA CYS A 133 -10.06 9.59 -9.09
C CYS A 133 -10.76 8.85 -10.24
N ARG A 134 -10.17 8.91 -11.46
CA ARG A 134 -10.58 8.19 -12.67
C ARG A 134 -9.43 8.21 -13.67
N GLU A 135 -9.36 7.24 -14.55
CA GLU A 135 -8.27 7.08 -15.53
C GLU A 135 -8.11 8.30 -16.46
N ASP A 136 -9.23 8.87 -16.89
CA ASP A 136 -9.30 10.03 -17.79
C ASP A 136 -9.27 11.39 -17.05
N CYS A 137 -8.82 11.43 -15.79
CA CYS A 137 -8.78 12.65 -15.00
C CYS A 137 -7.99 13.75 -15.70
N ALA A 138 -8.68 14.86 -16.04
CA ALA A 138 -8.11 16.01 -16.72
C ALA A 138 -7.25 16.91 -15.81
N GLY A 139 -7.30 16.69 -14.50
CA GLY A 139 -6.48 17.39 -13.51
C GLY A 139 -6.85 18.86 -13.30
N ILE A 140 -5.94 19.57 -12.62
CA ILE A 140 -6.01 21.01 -12.38
C ILE A 140 -5.30 21.75 -13.51
N CYS A 141 -5.87 22.87 -13.94
CA CYS A 141 -5.21 23.74 -14.91
C CYS A 141 -3.95 24.38 -14.28
N PRO A 142 -2.76 24.25 -14.85
CA PRO A 142 -1.53 24.81 -14.28
C PRO A 142 -1.49 26.35 -14.31
N THR A 143 -2.36 26.98 -15.11
CA THR A 143 -2.40 28.44 -15.28
C THR A 143 -3.37 29.12 -14.31
N CYS A 144 -4.62 28.60 -14.20
CA CYS A 144 -5.67 29.24 -13.41
C CYS A 144 -6.10 28.43 -12.18
N GLY A 145 -5.61 27.21 -12.00
CA GLY A 145 -5.96 26.35 -10.87
C GLY A 145 -7.36 25.69 -10.96
N ALA A 146 -8.11 25.92 -12.04
CA ALA A 146 -9.43 25.33 -12.20
C ALA A 146 -9.35 23.80 -12.37
N ASN A 147 -10.24 23.06 -11.69
CA ASN A 147 -10.39 21.63 -11.90
C ASN A 147 -11.06 21.39 -13.26
N ARG A 148 -10.28 20.91 -14.23
CA ARG A 148 -10.71 20.71 -15.63
C ARG A 148 -11.71 19.57 -15.80
N ASN A 149 -11.94 18.77 -14.77
CA ASN A 149 -13.02 17.79 -14.75
C ASN A 149 -14.38 18.43 -14.50
N LEU A 150 -14.40 19.58 -13.80
CA LEU A 150 -15.63 20.28 -13.40
C LEU A 150 -15.89 21.50 -14.25
N THR A 151 -14.82 22.26 -14.54
CA THR A 151 -14.94 23.54 -15.24
C THR A 151 -13.89 23.62 -16.35
N PRO A 152 -14.29 23.57 -17.62
CA PRO A 152 -13.37 23.81 -18.72
C PRO A 152 -12.82 25.24 -18.65
N CYS A 153 -11.56 25.41 -19.02
CA CYS A 153 -10.93 26.72 -19.10
C CYS A 153 -10.19 26.88 -20.44
N ASP A 154 -10.09 28.10 -20.93
CA ASP A 154 -9.45 28.41 -22.20
C ASP A 154 -7.95 28.74 -22.07
N CYS A 155 -7.35 28.51 -20.91
CA CYS A 155 -5.94 28.80 -20.65
C CYS A 155 -4.96 28.04 -21.56
N ALA A 156 -5.36 26.89 -22.10
CA ALA A 156 -4.55 26.16 -23.08
C ALA A 156 -4.39 26.92 -24.41
N GLN A 157 -5.35 27.77 -24.74
CA GLN A 157 -5.33 28.63 -25.94
C GLN A 157 -4.53 29.93 -25.70
N HIS A 158 -4.31 30.28 -24.43
CA HIS A 158 -3.52 31.43 -24.01
C HIS A 158 -2.43 30.97 -23.03
N PRO A 159 -1.39 30.27 -23.51
CA PRO A 159 -0.27 29.88 -22.65
C PRO A 159 0.33 31.15 -22.04
N ALA A 160 0.38 31.18 -20.69
CA ALA A 160 1.05 32.27 -19.99
C ALA A 160 2.49 32.40 -20.55
N GLY A 161 2.77 33.55 -21.20
CA GLY A 161 4.00 33.73 -21.92
C GLY A 161 5.21 33.58 -21.02
N GLY A 162 6.15 32.72 -21.41
CA GLY A 162 7.52 32.77 -20.96
C GLY A 162 7.77 32.42 -19.49
N GLY A 163 7.49 31.17 -19.08
CA GLY A 163 8.04 30.66 -17.81
C GLY A 163 9.57 30.75 -17.78
N LYS A 164 10.18 30.75 -16.58
CA LYS A 164 11.64 30.83 -16.36
C LYS A 164 12.45 29.87 -17.23
N PHE A 165 11.83 28.81 -17.73
CA PHE A 165 12.42 27.79 -18.60
C PHE A 165 12.14 27.98 -20.12
N ALA A 166 11.47 29.06 -20.52
CA ALA A 166 11.18 29.34 -21.95
C ALA A 166 12.45 29.37 -22.81
N ALA A 167 13.59 29.72 -22.23
CA ALA A 167 14.87 29.69 -22.89
C ALA A 167 15.31 28.29 -23.34
N LEU A 168 14.86 27.23 -22.66
CA LEU A 168 15.21 25.84 -23.00
C LEU A 168 14.56 25.35 -24.30
N SER A 169 13.47 25.97 -24.73
CA SER A 169 12.83 25.62 -26.01
C SER A 169 13.73 25.92 -27.25
N LYS A 170 14.82 26.67 -27.08
CA LYS A 170 15.80 27.01 -28.13
C LYS A 170 17.00 26.06 -28.17
N VAL A 171 17.11 25.14 -27.18
CA VAL A 171 18.18 24.15 -27.16
C VAL A 171 17.82 23.04 -28.14
N LYS A 172 18.63 22.88 -29.20
CA LYS A 172 18.55 21.73 -30.10
C LYS A 172 19.40 20.61 -29.48
N LEU A 173 18.79 19.49 -29.21
CA LEU A 173 19.45 18.22 -28.87
C LEU A 173 20.03 17.62 -30.15
#